data_6c1d2720cebb80a64ebd38e5140a6464
#
_entry.id   6c1d2720cebb80a64ebd38e5140a6464
#
_cell.length_a   1.000
_cell.length_b   1.000
_cell.length_c   1.000
_cell.angle_alpha   90.00
_cell.angle_beta   90.00
_cell.angle_gamma   90.00
#
_symmetry.space_group_name_H-M   'P 1'
#
loop_
_entity.id
_entity.type
_entity.pdbx_description
1 polymer ?
#
loop_
_entity_poly.entity_id
_entity_poly.type
_entity_poly.pdbx_seq_one_letter_code
_entity_poly.pdbx_strand_id
1 'polypeptide(L)'
;MITRLWNKFSETYWQYKFSGSNVRISNSDGFVIGKGSTIQNSNVFVGRDACFFIGAHCILKNVDIYIEKGCVIIDDYAILISEKPINKAMYIISNGNFHVNHHTKIQCDRVWIRFGGNVEIGSYTNINSGSEIRSDESVIIGSYNQISYDVNIWDTNTHTIYKSEKRSEITRKYFPYFGYEIEKPLTSPIVVGDNCWIGERSSIMKGTQIGDNVIVGYNTMLLNKIIESNKRVVQDINLRIL
;
A
#
# COMPACT_ATOMS: atom_id res chain seq x y z
N MET A 1 -37.10 18.28 -21.59
CA MET A 1 -37.01 16.81 -21.80
C MET A 1 -35.56 16.31 -21.85
N ILE A 2 -34.65 17.00 -22.53
CA ILE A 2 -33.24 16.64 -22.67
C ILE A 2 -32.50 16.63 -21.32
N THR A 3 -32.69 17.62 -20.44
CA THR A 3 -32.06 17.72 -19.13
C THR A 3 -32.43 16.55 -18.17
N ARG A 4 -33.66 16.03 -18.25
CA ARG A 4 -34.08 14.86 -17.44
C ARG A 4 -33.47 13.55 -17.90
N LEU A 5 -33.20 13.40 -19.19
CA LEU A 5 -32.51 12.23 -19.76
C LEU A 5 -31.02 12.24 -19.39
N TRP A 6 -30.37 13.42 -19.45
CA TRP A 6 -28.97 13.57 -19.04
C TRP A 6 -28.76 13.25 -17.56
N ASN A 7 -29.63 13.74 -16.68
CA ASN A 7 -29.55 13.42 -15.24
C ASN A 7 -29.74 11.90 -14.98
N LYS A 8 -30.64 11.26 -15.68
CA LYS A 8 -30.89 9.82 -15.53
C LYS A 8 -29.73 8.96 -16.07
N PHE A 9 -29.09 9.35 -17.15
CA PHE A 9 -27.88 8.71 -17.68
C PHE A 9 -26.67 8.95 -16.77
N SER A 10 -26.52 10.15 -16.20
CA SER A 10 -25.44 10.44 -15.25
C SER A 10 -25.62 9.66 -13.96
N GLU A 11 -26.81 9.60 -13.37
CA GLU A 11 -27.09 8.82 -12.16
C GLU A 11 -26.79 7.32 -12.36
N THR A 12 -27.22 6.73 -13.46
CA THR A 12 -26.95 5.31 -13.76
C THR A 12 -25.47 5.05 -14.01
N TYR A 13 -24.76 5.97 -14.66
CA TYR A 13 -23.32 5.90 -14.89
C TYR A 13 -22.53 5.92 -13.58
N TRP A 14 -22.87 6.86 -12.68
CA TRP A 14 -22.23 6.98 -11.38
C TRP A 14 -22.58 5.81 -10.45
N GLN A 15 -23.82 5.32 -10.47
CA GLN A 15 -24.21 4.12 -9.74
C GLN A 15 -23.41 2.88 -10.15
N TYR A 16 -23.16 2.71 -11.45
CA TYR A 16 -22.30 1.62 -11.92
C TYR A 16 -20.83 1.81 -11.53
N LYS A 17 -20.32 3.02 -11.70
CA LYS A 17 -18.91 3.36 -11.44
C LYS A 17 -18.53 3.22 -9.96
N PHE A 18 -19.47 3.51 -9.06
CA PHE A 18 -19.26 3.48 -7.61
C PHE A 18 -20.18 2.47 -6.89
N SER A 19 -20.47 1.34 -7.51
CA SER A 19 -21.40 0.36 -6.98
C SER A 19 -21.02 -0.11 -5.56
N GLY A 20 -21.91 0.07 -4.61
CA GLY A 20 -21.72 -0.28 -3.21
C GLY A 20 -20.63 0.51 -2.50
N SER A 21 -20.17 1.62 -3.08
CA SER A 21 -19.06 2.41 -2.58
C SER A 21 -19.52 3.74 -2.00
N ASN A 22 -18.74 4.24 -1.01
CA ASN A 22 -18.92 5.56 -0.44
C ASN A 22 -17.68 6.41 -0.72
N VAL A 23 -17.83 7.44 -1.55
CA VAL A 23 -16.73 8.32 -1.98
C VAL A 23 -16.95 9.71 -1.43
N ARG A 24 -16.07 10.17 -0.54
CA ARG A 24 -16.10 11.50 0.09
C ARG A 24 -14.84 12.28 -0.30
N ILE A 25 -15.03 13.40 -0.97
CA ILE A 25 -13.95 14.22 -1.51
C ILE A 25 -14.09 15.63 -0.93
N SER A 26 -13.05 16.07 -0.23
CA SER A 26 -12.95 17.44 0.31
C SER A 26 -12.21 18.40 -0.61
N ASN A 27 -11.48 17.86 -1.61
CA ASN A 27 -10.74 18.61 -2.63
C ASN A 27 -11.17 18.11 -4.01
N SER A 28 -12.11 18.82 -4.65
CA SER A 28 -12.65 18.43 -5.96
C SER A 28 -11.60 18.42 -7.07
N ASP A 29 -10.66 19.34 -7.04
CA ASP A 29 -9.58 19.46 -8.03
C ASP A 29 -8.51 18.36 -7.84
N GLY A 30 -8.45 17.79 -6.64
CA GLY A 30 -7.58 16.68 -6.29
C GLY A 30 -8.16 15.29 -6.57
N PHE A 31 -9.31 15.17 -7.26
CA PHE A 31 -9.90 13.88 -7.57
C PHE A 31 -10.21 13.73 -9.06
N VAL A 32 -9.54 12.76 -9.69
CA VAL A 32 -9.76 12.41 -11.09
C VAL A 32 -9.90 10.91 -11.23
N ILE A 33 -10.88 10.47 -12.01
CA ILE A 33 -11.07 9.06 -12.36
C ILE A 33 -11.19 8.90 -13.87
N GLY A 34 -10.27 8.14 -14.46
CA GLY A 34 -10.17 7.88 -15.89
C GLY A 34 -11.34 7.07 -16.45
N LYS A 35 -11.42 7.08 -17.78
CA LYS A 35 -12.46 6.37 -18.52
C LYS A 35 -12.38 4.85 -18.27
N GLY A 36 -13.52 4.20 -18.06
CA GLY A 36 -13.59 2.75 -17.88
C GLY A 36 -13.16 2.25 -16.49
N SER A 37 -12.72 3.14 -15.60
CA SER A 37 -12.32 2.76 -14.24
C SER A 37 -13.52 2.67 -13.31
N THR A 38 -13.44 1.74 -12.35
CA THR A 38 -14.52 1.47 -11.39
C THR A 38 -14.02 1.41 -9.95
N ILE A 39 -14.86 1.85 -9.01
CA ILE A 39 -14.66 1.69 -7.56
C ILE A 39 -15.87 0.93 -7.03
N GLN A 40 -15.69 -0.28 -6.53
CA GLN A 40 -16.76 -1.18 -6.13
C GLN A 40 -16.60 -1.65 -4.68
N ASN A 41 -17.70 -1.61 -3.92
CA ASN A 41 -17.73 -2.04 -2.52
C ASN A 41 -16.55 -1.48 -1.70
N SER A 42 -16.24 -0.18 -1.85
CA SER A 42 -15.06 0.48 -1.30
C SER A 42 -15.45 1.81 -0.67
N ASN A 43 -14.75 2.20 0.42
CA ASN A 43 -14.87 3.53 0.99
C ASN A 43 -13.65 4.35 0.59
N VAL A 44 -13.86 5.53 0.03
CA VAL A 44 -12.79 6.45 -0.37
C VAL A 44 -12.98 7.79 0.32
N PHE A 45 -11.96 8.24 1.02
CA PHE A 45 -11.90 9.57 1.62
C PHE A 45 -10.68 10.31 1.11
N VAL A 46 -10.91 11.51 0.55
CA VAL A 46 -9.86 12.42 0.08
C VAL A 46 -9.96 13.73 0.86
N GLY A 47 -8.95 14.01 1.68
CA GLY A 47 -8.83 15.21 2.50
C GLY A 47 -8.61 16.49 1.69
N ARG A 48 -8.57 17.64 2.38
CA ARG A 48 -8.38 18.95 1.74
C ARG A 48 -7.00 19.10 1.09
N ASP A 49 -5.97 18.58 1.77
CA ASP A 49 -4.56 18.65 1.34
C ASP A 49 -4.13 17.36 0.65
N ALA A 50 -5.08 16.68 0.02
CA ALA A 50 -4.88 15.38 -0.61
C ALA A 50 -5.32 15.37 -2.07
N CYS A 51 -4.71 14.46 -2.85
CA CYS A 51 -5.14 14.16 -4.21
C CYS A 51 -5.24 12.65 -4.45
N PHE A 52 -6.16 12.28 -5.34
CA PHE A 52 -6.37 10.92 -5.77
C PHE A 52 -6.65 10.90 -7.29
N PHE A 53 -5.68 10.45 -8.05
CA PHE A 53 -5.76 10.34 -9.50
C PHE A 53 -5.80 8.88 -9.90
N ILE A 54 -6.82 8.50 -10.63
CA ILE A 54 -7.02 7.15 -11.15
C ILE A 54 -7.03 7.22 -12.67
N GLY A 55 -6.13 6.51 -13.31
CA GLY A 55 -6.02 6.37 -14.75
C GLY A 55 -7.21 5.65 -15.39
N ALA A 56 -7.08 5.29 -16.64
CA ALA A 56 -8.13 4.61 -17.40
C ALA A 56 -8.13 3.09 -17.14
N HIS A 57 -9.30 2.47 -17.20
CA HIS A 57 -9.51 1.02 -17.09
C HIS A 57 -9.00 0.38 -15.80
N CYS A 58 -8.94 1.15 -14.70
CA CYS A 58 -8.56 0.65 -13.38
C CYS A 58 -9.74 -0.02 -12.67
N ILE A 59 -9.43 -0.98 -11.80
CA ILE A 59 -10.41 -1.67 -10.96
C ILE A 59 -10.00 -1.53 -9.51
N LEU A 60 -10.84 -0.86 -8.70
CA LEU A 60 -10.72 -0.81 -7.25
C LEU A 60 -11.92 -1.57 -6.68
N LYS A 61 -11.67 -2.66 -5.94
CA LYS A 61 -12.76 -3.48 -5.39
C LYS A 61 -12.42 -4.01 -4.01
N ASN A 62 -13.35 -3.82 -3.06
CA ASN A 62 -13.18 -4.22 -1.67
C ASN A 62 -11.92 -3.59 -1.02
N VAL A 63 -11.65 -2.31 -1.34
CA VAL A 63 -10.47 -1.59 -0.84
C VAL A 63 -10.92 -0.26 -0.25
N ASP A 64 -10.71 -0.06 1.04
CA ASP A 64 -10.99 1.21 1.70
C ASP A 64 -9.72 2.09 1.67
N ILE A 65 -9.85 3.31 1.13
CA ILE A 65 -8.72 4.24 0.90
C ILE A 65 -8.98 5.54 1.65
N TYR A 66 -8.06 5.91 2.55
CA TYR A 66 -8.12 7.12 3.35
C TYR A 66 -6.89 7.97 3.09
N ILE A 67 -7.05 9.13 2.49
CA ILE A 67 -5.96 10.06 2.15
C ILE A 67 -6.20 11.36 2.92
N GLU A 68 -5.45 11.59 3.99
CA GLU A 68 -5.54 12.82 4.78
C GLU A 68 -4.71 13.93 4.15
N LYS A 69 -3.48 13.61 3.77
CA LYS A 69 -2.52 14.55 3.15
C LYS A 69 -1.57 13.82 2.22
N GLY A 70 -1.31 14.42 1.03
CA GLY A 70 -0.43 13.86 0.01
C GLY A 70 -1.20 13.31 -1.17
N CYS A 71 -0.60 12.46 -1.97
CA CYS A 71 -1.18 12.04 -3.24
C CYS A 71 -1.18 10.53 -3.44
N VAL A 72 -2.28 10.02 -3.97
CA VAL A 72 -2.38 8.67 -4.51
C VAL A 72 -2.57 8.76 -6.01
N ILE A 73 -1.71 8.10 -6.76
CA ILE A 73 -1.76 8.01 -8.22
C ILE A 73 -1.84 6.54 -8.60
N ILE A 74 -2.82 6.19 -9.38
CA ILE A 74 -3.02 4.84 -9.91
C ILE A 74 -3.07 4.97 -11.44
N ASP A 75 -2.06 4.47 -12.10
CA ASP A 75 -1.96 4.55 -13.55
C ASP A 75 -2.88 3.56 -14.27
N ASP A 76 -2.98 3.69 -15.58
CA ASP A 76 -3.91 2.93 -16.43
C ASP A 76 -3.82 1.40 -16.23
N TYR A 77 -4.95 0.73 -16.27
CA TYR A 77 -5.07 -0.73 -16.19
C TYR A 77 -4.58 -1.34 -14.87
N ALA A 78 -4.37 -0.55 -13.83
CA ALA A 78 -4.02 -1.07 -12.51
C ALA A 78 -5.25 -1.65 -11.80
N ILE A 79 -5.02 -2.68 -10.98
CA ILE A 79 -6.06 -3.41 -10.25
C ILE A 79 -5.70 -3.43 -8.76
N LEU A 80 -6.52 -2.80 -7.93
CA LEU A 80 -6.44 -2.86 -6.48
C LEU A 80 -7.66 -3.63 -5.96
N ILE A 81 -7.46 -4.82 -5.45
CA ILE A 81 -8.57 -5.69 -5.09
C ILE A 81 -8.31 -6.50 -3.81
N SER A 82 -9.32 -6.62 -2.96
CA SER A 82 -9.33 -7.65 -1.93
C SER A 82 -10.40 -8.71 -2.25
N GLU A 83 -10.07 -9.97 -2.01
CA GLU A 83 -11.01 -11.08 -2.12
C GLU A 83 -11.97 -11.12 -0.93
N LYS A 84 -11.70 -10.34 0.13
CA LYS A 84 -12.48 -10.26 1.37
C LYS A 84 -13.51 -9.12 1.29
N PRO A 85 -14.78 -9.40 1.00
CA PRO A 85 -15.77 -8.33 0.81
C PRO A 85 -16.19 -7.64 2.12
N ILE A 86 -16.00 -8.28 3.26
CA ILE A 86 -16.33 -7.75 4.61
C ILE A 86 -15.08 -7.14 5.24
N ASN A 87 -13.99 -7.89 5.33
CA ASN A 87 -12.69 -7.42 5.82
C ASN A 87 -11.88 -6.89 4.62
N LYS A 88 -12.26 -5.71 4.16
CA LYS A 88 -11.64 -5.06 3.00
C LYS A 88 -10.18 -4.74 3.25
N ALA A 89 -9.42 -4.66 2.18
CA ALA A 89 -8.08 -4.10 2.26
C ALA A 89 -8.13 -2.63 2.69
N MET A 90 -7.15 -2.19 3.47
CA MET A 90 -7.13 -0.84 4.05
C MET A 90 -5.87 -0.09 3.64
N TYR A 91 -6.02 0.99 2.89
CA TYR A 91 -4.94 1.86 2.45
C TYR A 91 -5.08 3.22 3.13
N ILE A 92 -4.13 3.53 4.01
CA ILE A 92 -4.13 4.73 4.84
C ILE A 92 -2.91 5.57 4.49
N ILE A 93 -3.14 6.75 3.95
CA ILE A 93 -2.13 7.74 3.63
C ILE A 93 -2.37 8.96 4.53
N SER A 94 -1.79 8.92 5.73
CA SER A 94 -1.92 10.01 6.69
C SER A 94 -1.11 11.23 6.29
N ASN A 95 0.08 11.00 5.72
CA ASN A 95 0.92 12.01 5.09
C ASN A 95 1.96 11.32 4.21
N GLY A 96 1.91 11.53 2.90
CA GLY A 96 2.86 10.95 1.95
C GLY A 96 2.24 10.63 0.60
N ASN A 97 2.94 9.81 -0.19
CA ASN A 97 2.52 9.51 -1.56
C ASN A 97 2.47 8.00 -1.81
N PHE A 98 1.53 7.59 -2.64
CA PHE A 98 1.39 6.23 -3.13
C PHE A 98 1.19 6.24 -4.64
N HIS A 99 2.14 5.71 -5.38
CA HIS A 99 2.08 5.59 -6.84
C HIS A 99 2.09 4.13 -7.27
N VAL A 100 1.08 3.75 -8.02
CA VAL A 100 0.94 2.43 -8.64
C VAL A 100 1.00 2.60 -10.15
N ASN A 101 2.07 2.11 -10.75
CA ASN A 101 2.27 2.18 -12.19
C ASN A 101 1.31 1.23 -12.95
N HIS A 102 1.23 1.43 -14.26
CA HIS A 102 0.25 0.75 -15.12
C HIS A 102 0.36 -0.79 -15.12
N HIS A 103 -0.76 -1.48 -15.37
CA HIS A 103 -0.85 -2.94 -15.45
C HIS A 103 -0.38 -3.68 -14.18
N THR A 104 -0.45 -3.02 -13.04
CA THR A 104 -0.03 -3.58 -11.75
C THR A 104 -1.23 -4.08 -10.98
N LYS A 105 -1.10 -5.25 -10.34
CA LYS A 105 -2.16 -5.83 -9.51
C LYS A 105 -1.73 -5.88 -8.05
N ILE A 106 -2.53 -5.27 -7.17
CA ILE A 106 -2.25 -5.21 -5.73
C ILE A 106 -3.41 -5.83 -4.97
N GLN A 107 -3.11 -6.84 -4.16
CA GLN A 107 -4.02 -7.51 -3.25
C GLN A 107 -3.57 -7.40 -1.79
N CYS A 108 -2.71 -6.43 -1.46
CA CYS A 108 -2.26 -6.18 -0.08
C CYS A 108 -3.46 -6.02 0.85
N ASP A 109 -3.40 -6.59 2.04
CA ASP A 109 -4.40 -6.36 3.09
C ASP A 109 -4.26 -4.96 3.67
N ARG A 110 -3.04 -4.39 3.69
CA ARG A 110 -2.79 -3.03 4.17
C ARG A 110 -1.66 -2.32 3.43
N VAL A 111 -1.89 -1.04 3.17
CA VAL A 111 -0.84 -0.05 2.84
C VAL A 111 -0.95 1.08 3.86
N TRP A 112 0.14 1.40 4.56
CA TRP A 112 0.14 2.45 5.57
C TRP A 112 1.33 3.39 5.38
N ILE A 113 1.03 4.65 5.02
CA ILE A 113 2.03 5.67 4.69
C ILE A 113 1.86 6.87 5.62
N ARG A 114 2.95 7.26 6.30
CA ARG A 114 2.98 8.33 7.30
C ARG A 114 4.25 9.17 7.15
N PHE A 115 4.31 10.29 7.87
CA PHE A 115 5.51 11.13 8.05
C PHE A 115 6.19 11.60 6.75
N GLY A 116 5.45 11.74 5.67
CA GLY A 116 5.98 12.08 4.37
C GLY A 116 6.55 10.90 3.58
N GLY A 117 6.20 9.67 3.98
CA GLY A 117 6.64 8.47 3.30
C GLY A 117 6.19 8.38 1.85
N ASN A 118 6.95 7.64 1.06
CA ASN A 118 6.66 7.42 -0.36
C ASN A 118 6.65 5.93 -0.67
N VAL A 119 5.62 5.48 -1.37
CA VAL A 119 5.56 4.11 -1.91
C VAL A 119 5.35 4.20 -3.41
N GLU A 120 6.24 3.58 -4.16
CA GLU A 120 6.13 3.45 -5.61
C GLU A 120 6.20 1.98 -6.00
N ILE A 121 5.27 1.54 -6.86
CA ILE A 121 5.18 0.17 -7.36
C ILE A 121 5.20 0.20 -8.87
N GLY A 122 6.22 -0.41 -9.46
CA GLY A 122 6.46 -0.46 -10.90
C GLY A 122 5.42 -1.27 -11.66
N SER A 123 5.45 -1.12 -12.97
CA SER A 123 4.50 -1.71 -13.90
C SER A 123 4.59 -3.25 -13.95
N TYR A 124 3.48 -3.91 -14.25
CA TYR A 124 3.40 -5.38 -14.37
C TYR A 124 3.81 -6.14 -13.09
N THR A 125 3.78 -5.45 -11.94
CA THR A 125 4.08 -6.05 -10.63
C THR A 125 2.80 -6.61 -10.02
N ASN A 126 2.89 -7.82 -9.45
CA ASN A 126 1.79 -8.45 -8.72
C ASN A 126 2.17 -8.62 -7.24
N ILE A 127 1.29 -8.17 -6.34
CA ILE A 127 1.43 -8.35 -4.89
C ILE A 127 0.19 -9.07 -4.38
N ASN A 128 0.39 -10.26 -3.82
CA ASN A 128 -0.72 -11.12 -3.38
C ASN A 128 -1.25 -10.76 -1.98
N SER A 129 -2.39 -11.35 -1.64
CA SER A 129 -3.14 -11.10 -0.39
C SER A 129 -2.36 -11.49 0.86
N GLY A 130 -2.77 -10.95 2.00
CA GLY A 130 -2.06 -11.10 3.28
C GLY A 130 -0.85 -10.19 3.42
N SER A 131 -0.38 -9.58 2.33
CA SER A 131 0.80 -8.73 2.33
C SER A 131 0.51 -7.34 2.91
N GLU A 132 1.54 -6.72 3.49
CA GLU A 132 1.45 -5.39 4.06
C GLU A 132 2.65 -4.53 3.67
N ILE A 133 2.37 -3.27 3.27
CA ILE A 133 3.40 -2.25 3.00
C ILE A 133 3.26 -1.14 4.03
N ARG A 134 4.35 -0.81 4.73
CA ARG A 134 4.43 0.37 5.61
C ARG A 134 5.60 1.24 5.21
N SER A 135 5.32 2.53 5.04
CA SER A 135 6.34 3.51 4.72
C SER A 135 6.21 4.77 5.56
N ASP A 136 7.28 5.08 6.26
CA ASP A 136 7.51 6.34 6.95
C ASP A 136 8.62 7.16 6.27
N GLU A 137 9.29 6.58 5.24
CA GLU A 137 10.35 7.22 4.46
C GLU A 137 10.22 6.89 2.96
N SER A 138 10.59 5.68 2.52
CA SER A 138 10.50 5.30 1.11
C SER A 138 10.52 3.78 0.90
N VAL A 139 9.57 3.29 0.13
CA VAL A 139 9.53 1.92 -0.40
C VAL A 139 9.37 2.01 -1.92
N ILE A 140 10.37 1.57 -2.66
CA ILE A 140 10.36 1.52 -4.11
C ILE A 140 10.42 0.06 -4.54
N ILE A 141 9.44 -0.37 -5.31
CA ILE A 141 9.35 -1.71 -5.89
C ILE A 141 9.34 -1.53 -7.41
N GLY A 142 10.29 -2.13 -8.10
CA GLY A 142 10.42 -2.07 -9.54
C GLY A 142 9.30 -2.78 -10.29
N SER A 143 9.52 -2.98 -11.57
CA SER A 143 8.55 -3.59 -12.50
C SER A 143 8.71 -5.10 -12.62
N TYR A 144 7.67 -5.78 -13.11
CA TYR A 144 7.67 -7.24 -13.39
C TYR A 144 7.89 -8.12 -12.15
N ASN A 145 7.66 -7.60 -10.95
CA ASN A 145 7.86 -8.35 -9.72
C ASN A 145 6.68 -9.27 -9.40
N GLN A 146 7.00 -10.45 -8.85
CA GLN A 146 6.02 -11.39 -8.32
C GLN A 146 6.22 -11.49 -6.81
N ILE A 147 5.35 -10.81 -6.05
CA ILE A 147 5.37 -10.81 -4.58
C ILE A 147 4.25 -11.72 -4.11
N SER A 148 4.64 -12.76 -3.37
CA SER A 148 3.75 -13.84 -2.95
C SER A 148 2.85 -13.41 -1.79
N TYR A 149 2.19 -14.36 -1.14
CA TYR A 149 1.25 -14.13 -0.04
C TYR A 149 1.96 -13.80 1.28
N ASP A 150 1.29 -13.05 2.16
CA ASP A 150 1.74 -12.78 3.53
C ASP A 150 3.13 -12.12 3.61
N VAL A 151 3.50 -11.31 2.62
CA VAL A 151 4.80 -10.61 2.58
C VAL A 151 4.69 -9.26 3.29
N ASN A 152 5.65 -8.97 4.17
CA ASN A 152 5.78 -7.68 4.84
C ASN A 152 6.90 -6.86 4.21
N ILE A 153 6.62 -5.60 3.85
CA ILE A 153 7.59 -4.66 3.30
C ILE A 153 7.52 -3.37 4.12
N TRP A 154 8.42 -3.22 5.12
CA TRP A 154 8.35 -2.14 6.10
C TRP A 154 9.68 -1.40 6.19
N ASP A 155 9.70 -0.14 5.78
CA ASP A 155 10.88 0.75 5.89
C ASP A 155 11.07 1.34 7.29
N THR A 156 10.27 0.94 8.25
CA THR A 156 10.11 1.57 9.56
C THR A 156 10.11 0.56 10.70
N ASN A 157 10.53 1.00 11.88
CA ASN A 157 10.30 0.26 13.12
C ASN A 157 8.84 0.32 13.59
N THR A 158 7.97 1.03 12.90
CA THR A 158 6.56 1.28 13.23
C THR A 158 6.37 2.18 14.46
N HIS A 159 7.20 2.05 15.47
CA HIS A 159 7.18 2.82 16.73
C HIS A 159 8.58 3.26 17.13
N THR A 160 8.66 4.41 17.79
CA THR A 160 9.88 4.83 18.45
C THR A 160 10.11 3.95 19.68
N ILE A 161 11.34 3.46 19.82
CA ILE A 161 11.74 2.62 20.96
C ILE A 161 12.14 3.54 22.12
N TYR A 162 11.22 3.73 23.05
CA TYR A 162 11.48 4.52 24.27
C TYR A 162 12.03 3.66 25.40
N LYS A 163 12.73 4.31 26.34
CA LYS A 163 13.02 3.71 27.63
C LYS A 163 11.73 3.39 28.39
N SER A 164 11.79 2.42 29.32
CA SER A 164 10.60 1.86 30.00
C SER A 164 9.75 2.92 30.70
N GLU A 165 10.38 3.89 31.35
CA GLU A 165 9.70 4.97 32.09
C GLU A 165 8.88 5.85 31.14
N LYS A 166 9.51 6.34 30.06
CA LYS A 166 8.84 7.17 29.05
C LYS A 166 7.75 6.39 28.34
N ARG A 167 7.98 5.10 28.04
CA ARG A 167 6.96 4.24 27.41
C ARG A 167 5.72 4.09 28.30
N SER A 168 5.90 3.85 29.59
CA SER A 168 4.81 3.75 30.57
C SER A 168 4.04 5.07 30.72
N GLU A 169 4.73 6.20 30.69
CA GLU A 169 4.13 7.54 30.73
C GLU A 169 3.25 7.78 29.48
N ILE A 170 3.79 7.53 28.29
CA ILE A 170 3.09 7.67 27.01
C ILE A 170 1.85 6.79 27.00
N THR A 171 1.99 5.51 27.38
CA THR A 171 0.87 4.57 27.43
C THR A 171 -0.25 5.07 28.33
N ARG A 172 0.06 5.58 29.52
CA ARG A 172 -0.93 6.15 30.46
C ARG A 172 -1.58 7.42 29.90
N LYS A 173 -0.79 8.31 29.29
CA LYS A 173 -1.26 9.59 28.77
C LYS A 173 -2.24 9.43 27.60
N TYR A 174 -1.99 8.46 26.74
CA TYR A 174 -2.75 8.29 25.49
C TYR A 174 -3.76 7.14 25.53
N PHE A 175 -3.87 6.41 26.65
CA PHE A 175 -4.88 5.37 26.80
C PHE A 175 -6.28 5.89 26.39
N PRO A 176 -7.08 5.16 25.60
CA PRO A 176 -6.89 3.76 25.13
C PRO A 176 -6.04 3.60 23.86
N TYR A 177 -5.50 4.66 23.29
CA TYR A 177 -4.79 4.63 22.00
C TYR A 177 -3.31 4.24 22.11
N PHE A 178 -2.75 4.20 23.31
CA PHE A 178 -1.36 3.82 23.61
C PHE A 178 -0.26 4.68 22.97
N GLY A 179 -0.59 5.76 22.27
CA GLY A 179 0.34 6.76 21.76
C GLY A 179 1.34 6.27 20.72
N TYR A 180 0.91 5.40 19.83
CA TYR A 180 1.79 4.73 18.88
C TYR A 180 2.57 5.65 17.93
N GLU A 181 2.04 6.81 17.58
CA GLU A 181 2.50 7.57 16.44
C GLU A 181 2.83 9.02 16.76
N ILE A 182 3.42 9.21 17.94
CA ILE A 182 3.75 10.54 18.43
C ILE A 182 4.98 11.11 17.73
N GLU A 183 5.96 10.27 17.42
CA GLU A 183 7.22 10.66 16.79
C GLU A 183 7.54 9.71 15.63
N LYS A 184 8.16 10.25 14.57
CA LYS A 184 8.66 9.43 13.46
C LYS A 184 9.63 8.38 13.98
N PRO A 185 9.38 7.08 13.74
CA PRO A 185 10.28 6.01 14.17
C PRO A 185 11.59 6.02 13.37
N LEU A 186 12.54 5.18 13.76
CA LEU A 186 13.71 4.91 12.92
C LEU A 186 13.29 4.22 11.62
N THR A 187 13.69 4.82 10.52
CA THR A 187 13.40 4.37 9.16
C THR A 187 14.68 4.14 8.39
N SER A 188 14.59 3.43 7.28
CA SER A 188 15.60 3.38 6.23
C SER A 188 14.96 2.86 4.95
N PRO A 189 15.20 3.50 3.79
CA PRO A 189 14.53 3.15 2.54
C PRO A 189 14.67 1.68 2.17
N ILE A 190 13.64 1.18 1.47
CA ILE A 190 13.65 -0.14 0.83
C ILE A 190 13.61 0.07 -0.67
N VAL A 191 14.46 -0.68 -1.39
CA VAL A 191 14.45 -0.75 -2.85
C VAL A 191 14.40 -2.21 -3.26
N VAL A 192 13.45 -2.55 -4.12
CA VAL A 192 13.36 -3.83 -4.81
C VAL A 192 13.47 -3.54 -6.31
N GLY A 193 14.45 -4.12 -6.97
CA GLY A 193 14.68 -3.97 -8.41
C GLY A 193 13.59 -4.62 -9.25
N ASP A 194 13.89 -4.82 -10.51
CA ASP A 194 12.97 -5.37 -11.49
C ASP A 194 13.01 -6.91 -11.53
N ASN A 195 11.92 -7.53 -11.96
CA ASN A 195 11.84 -8.96 -12.25
C ASN A 195 12.24 -9.87 -11.07
N CYS A 196 11.91 -9.49 -9.85
CA CYS A 196 12.16 -10.27 -8.65
C CYS A 196 10.98 -11.17 -8.30
N TRP A 197 11.27 -12.29 -7.63
CA TRP A 197 10.29 -13.14 -6.99
C TRP A 197 10.51 -13.14 -5.48
N ILE A 198 9.54 -12.62 -4.74
CA ILE A 198 9.56 -12.59 -3.28
C ILE A 198 8.64 -13.70 -2.78
N GLY A 199 9.24 -14.70 -2.14
CA GLY A 199 8.55 -15.87 -1.62
C GLY A 199 7.58 -15.55 -0.49
N GLU A 200 6.58 -16.42 -0.34
CA GLU A 200 5.52 -16.30 0.67
C GLU A 200 6.09 -16.18 2.09
N ARG A 201 5.43 -15.40 2.94
CA ARG A 201 5.80 -15.10 4.34
C ARG A 201 7.15 -14.43 4.53
N SER A 202 7.77 -13.95 3.46
CA SER A 202 9.01 -13.21 3.59
C SER A 202 8.79 -11.81 4.15
N SER A 203 9.82 -11.25 4.78
CA SER A 203 9.79 -9.92 5.37
C SER A 203 10.97 -9.10 4.83
N ILE A 204 10.67 -8.07 4.06
CA ILE A 204 11.63 -7.11 3.54
C ILE A 204 11.57 -5.88 4.45
N MET A 205 12.56 -5.76 5.30
CA MET A 205 12.59 -4.76 6.35
C MET A 205 13.53 -3.62 5.98
N LYS A 206 13.39 -2.51 6.68
CA LYS A 206 14.11 -1.25 6.48
C LYS A 206 15.60 -1.43 6.13
N GLY A 207 16.09 -0.56 5.24
CA GLY A 207 17.48 -0.55 4.79
C GLY A 207 17.85 -1.70 3.83
N THR A 208 16.87 -2.48 3.37
CA THR A 208 17.12 -3.56 2.42
C THR A 208 17.06 -3.05 0.99
N GLN A 209 18.08 -3.39 0.21
CA GLN A 209 18.17 -3.12 -1.22
C GLN A 209 18.33 -4.43 -1.96
N ILE A 210 17.41 -4.71 -2.87
CA ILE A 210 17.39 -5.93 -3.70
C ILE A 210 17.58 -5.49 -5.15
N GLY A 211 18.61 -6.01 -5.81
CA GLY A 211 18.84 -5.78 -7.24
C GLY A 211 17.85 -6.53 -8.13
N ASP A 212 18.08 -6.49 -9.42
CA ASP A 212 17.19 -7.12 -10.41
C ASP A 212 17.34 -8.64 -10.47
N ASN A 213 16.28 -9.32 -10.91
CA ASN A 213 16.26 -10.78 -11.13
C ASN A 213 16.59 -11.58 -9.85
N VAL A 214 16.21 -11.09 -8.68
CA VAL A 214 16.48 -11.78 -7.41
C VAL A 214 15.30 -12.66 -7.03
N ILE A 215 15.62 -13.85 -6.51
CA ILE A 215 14.63 -14.73 -5.88
C ILE A 215 14.88 -14.75 -4.38
N VAL A 216 13.90 -14.29 -3.61
CA VAL A 216 13.86 -14.43 -2.15
C VAL A 216 12.97 -15.63 -1.82
N GLY A 217 13.55 -16.62 -1.14
CA GLY A 217 12.85 -17.85 -0.80
C GLY A 217 11.76 -17.64 0.26
N TYR A 218 10.93 -18.67 0.44
CA TYR A 218 9.87 -18.71 1.44
C TYR A 218 10.37 -18.36 2.84
N ASN A 219 9.57 -17.59 3.59
CA ASN A 219 9.80 -17.25 5.00
C ASN A 219 11.20 -16.65 5.28
N THR A 220 11.72 -15.85 4.36
CA THR A 220 13.02 -15.21 4.48
C THR A 220 12.89 -13.79 5.00
N MET A 221 13.64 -13.43 6.04
CA MET A 221 13.68 -12.07 6.57
C MET A 221 14.98 -11.36 6.16
N LEU A 222 14.84 -10.22 5.51
CA LEU A 222 15.93 -9.33 5.12
C LEU A 222 15.81 -8.01 5.87
N LEU A 223 16.82 -7.66 6.67
CA LEU A 223 16.92 -6.41 7.41
C LEU A 223 18.30 -5.80 7.19
N ASN A 224 18.38 -4.56 6.68
CA ASN A 224 19.64 -3.90 6.35
C ASN A 224 20.55 -4.78 5.46
N LYS A 225 19.99 -5.36 4.41
CA LYS A 225 20.71 -6.22 3.47
C LYS A 225 20.80 -5.58 2.10
N ILE A 226 21.95 -5.75 1.46
CA ILE A 226 22.15 -5.45 0.04
C ILE A 226 22.29 -6.77 -0.68
N ILE A 227 21.38 -7.05 -1.60
CA ILE A 227 21.36 -8.25 -2.42
C ILE A 227 21.62 -7.83 -3.86
N GLU A 228 22.73 -8.27 -4.40
CA GLU A 228 23.09 -8.00 -5.80
C GLU A 228 22.12 -8.68 -6.77
N SER A 229 22.02 -8.15 -7.97
CA SER A 229 21.20 -8.73 -9.04
C SER A 229 21.55 -10.19 -9.36
N ASN A 230 20.58 -10.95 -9.86
CA ASN A 230 20.72 -12.35 -10.28
C ASN A 230 21.08 -13.31 -9.14
N LYS A 231 20.68 -13.02 -7.91
CA LYS A 231 20.92 -13.87 -6.74
C LYS A 231 19.67 -14.62 -6.30
N ARG A 232 19.91 -15.73 -5.60
CA ARG A 232 18.87 -16.42 -4.80
C ARG A 232 19.23 -16.30 -3.34
N VAL A 233 18.26 -15.91 -2.52
CA VAL A 233 18.44 -15.74 -1.09
C VAL A 233 17.45 -16.64 -0.37
N VAL A 234 17.94 -17.44 0.54
CA VAL A 234 17.12 -18.29 1.42
C VAL A 234 17.61 -18.13 2.85
N GLN A 235 16.68 -18.26 3.79
CA GLN A 235 17.03 -18.31 5.20
C GLN A 235 17.16 -19.76 5.64
N ASP A 236 18.35 -20.12 6.11
CA ASP A 236 18.60 -21.44 6.67
C ASP A 236 18.11 -21.49 8.12
N ILE A 237 17.28 -22.46 8.46
CA ILE A 237 16.79 -22.70 9.82
C ILE A 237 17.36 -24.01 10.31
N ASN A 238 18.31 -23.93 11.24
CA ASN A 238 18.86 -25.12 11.89
C ASN A 238 17.83 -25.71 12.87
N LEU A 239 17.26 -26.84 12.51
CA LEU A 239 16.39 -27.62 13.40
C LEU A 239 17.24 -28.36 14.44
N ARG A 240 16.97 -28.16 15.73
CA ARG A 240 17.55 -28.96 16.81
C ARG A 240 16.47 -29.89 17.34
N ILE A 241 16.73 -31.19 17.28
CA ILE A 241 15.92 -32.22 17.96
C ILE A 241 16.62 -32.50 19.30
N LEU A 242 15.95 -32.25 20.40
CA LEU A 242 16.43 -32.50 21.77
C LEU A 242 15.85 -33.77 22.30
#